data_fea634fd66236e5119afc41c46a00156
#
_entry.id   fea634fd66236e5119afc41c46a00156
#
_cell.length_a   1.000
_cell.length_b   1.000
_cell.length_c   1.000
_cell.angle_alpha   90.00
_cell.angle_beta   90.00
_cell.angle_gamma   90.00
#
_symmetry.space_group_name_H-M   'P 1'
#
loop_
_entity.id
_entity.type
_entity.pdbx_description
1 polymer ?
#
loop_
_entity_poly.entity_id
_entity_poly.type
_entity_poly.pdbx_seq_one_letter_code
_entity_poly.pdbx_strand_id
1 'polypeptide(L)'
;MNGFKITEQGDIVDKIYKYRDNYHKKGMFLGWEQLHKHYSMTLGNCTDWTGYPMSGKTQVLMELLVNTSKFYGWKHLVYFPDVGNNVEIVADLIHKKTGKSFNPNSENVITDIEITHAMEWVMRHFNIVTRKDTKGKLSPKDFWEWAIELKNTDEGLHTASIDSWKDMSHDYEKHGGYAQYLEYILPLRNHIAEQNDLHLHTIIHPKLTEKENGKRPAPSPYDLKGGSEWFNSGKSMITVHREDILSNEVTIYFNKIKPRSIGEVGSIKMYFDKDRLTYYFQDAENNNYTKYYASEQRNVISNQFPAKQLPLIEPDIVNGKELLSFSEKMKKDVPF
;
A
#
# COMPACT_ATOMS: atom_id res chain seq x y z
N MET A 1 16.16 31.37 -13.18
CA MET A 1 14.87 30.66 -13.20
C MET A 1 14.95 29.60 -12.09
N ASN A 2 14.38 29.89 -10.93
CA ASN A 2 14.57 29.05 -9.76
C ASN A 2 13.74 27.75 -9.86
N GLY A 3 14.41 26.61 -10.05
CA GLY A 3 13.80 25.29 -9.97
C GLY A 3 13.01 24.82 -11.23
N PHE A 4 13.02 25.57 -12.33
CA PHE A 4 12.36 25.20 -13.58
C PHE A 4 13.35 25.16 -14.74
N LYS A 5 13.15 24.20 -15.64
CA LYS A 5 13.97 24.00 -16.83
C LYS A 5 13.07 23.78 -18.05
N ILE A 6 13.46 24.34 -19.18
CA ILE A 6 12.83 24.00 -20.47
C ILE A 6 13.40 22.67 -20.92
N THR A 7 12.53 21.71 -21.26
CA THR A 7 12.93 20.40 -21.74
C THR A 7 13.47 20.51 -23.16
N GLU A 8 14.70 20.05 -23.37
CA GLU A 8 15.33 19.97 -24.67
C GLU A 8 15.27 18.53 -25.23
N GLN A 9 15.42 18.39 -26.55
CA GLN A 9 15.37 17.09 -27.21
C GLN A 9 16.38 16.10 -26.59
N GLY A 10 17.60 16.53 -26.28
CA GLY A 10 18.65 15.71 -25.68
C GLY A 10 18.27 15.16 -24.30
N ASP A 11 17.40 15.87 -23.55
CA ASP A 11 16.98 15.45 -22.20
C ASP A 11 16.00 14.25 -22.20
N ILE A 12 15.27 14.06 -23.29
CA ILE A 12 14.14 13.12 -23.31
C ILE A 12 14.24 12.06 -24.41
N VAL A 13 15.17 12.15 -25.35
CA VAL A 13 15.23 11.24 -26.50
C VAL A 13 15.26 9.77 -26.06
N ASP A 14 16.18 9.41 -25.18
CA ASP A 14 16.28 8.04 -24.67
C ASP A 14 15.07 7.63 -23.81
N LYS A 15 14.52 8.58 -23.07
CA LYS A 15 13.32 8.36 -22.24
C LYS A 15 12.10 8.08 -23.10
N ILE A 16 11.96 8.75 -24.25
CA ILE A 16 10.86 8.53 -25.19
C ILE A 16 10.97 7.15 -25.86
N TYR A 17 12.17 6.71 -26.25
CA TYR A 17 12.34 5.35 -26.78
C TYR A 17 11.99 4.30 -25.72
N LYS A 18 12.48 4.46 -24.49
CA LYS A 18 12.10 3.59 -23.37
C LYS A 18 10.60 3.61 -23.08
N TYR A 19 9.96 4.78 -23.18
CA TYR A 19 8.51 4.90 -23.02
C TYR A 19 7.76 4.12 -24.10
N ARG A 20 8.15 4.24 -25.38
CA ARG A 20 7.58 3.44 -26.48
C ARG A 20 7.72 1.94 -26.21
N ASP A 21 8.92 1.49 -25.85
CA ASP A 21 9.21 0.07 -25.62
C ASP A 21 8.47 -0.50 -24.40
N ASN A 22 8.08 0.37 -23.48
CA ASN A 22 7.30 0.02 -22.29
C ASN A 22 5.82 0.46 -22.38
N TYR A 23 5.36 0.97 -23.52
CA TYR A 23 4.02 1.55 -23.67
C TYR A 23 2.87 0.62 -23.24
N HIS A 24 3.01 -0.66 -23.48
CA HIS A 24 2.03 -1.69 -23.10
C HIS A 24 2.29 -2.31 -21.72
N LYS A 25 3.38 -1.93 -21.06
CA LYS A 25 3.69 -2.45 -19.73
C LYS A 25 2.88 -1.65 -18.71
N LYS A 26 1.91 -2.30 -18.12
CA LYS A 26 1.24 -1.79 -16.91
C LYS A 26 2.25 -1.73 -15.76
N GLY A 27 1.89 -1.04 -14.68
CA GLY A 27 2.63 -1.10 -13.42
C GLY A 27 2.62 -2.51 -12.81
N MET A 28 3.13 -2.62 -11.59
CA MET A 28 3.21 -3.90 -10.90
C MET A 28 1.84 -4.52 -10.67
N PHE A 29 1.73 -5.81 -10.95
CA PHE A 29 0.55 -6.60 -10.65
C PHE A 29 0.38 -6.74 -9.13
N LEU A 30 -0.85 -6.61 -8.64
CA LEU A 30 -1.15 -6.51 -7.22
C LEU A 30 -1.88 -7.74 -6.66
N GLY A 31 -1.98 -8.82 -7.45
CA GLY A 31 -2.51 -10.09 -7.00
C GLY A 31 -3.77 -10.57 -7.73
N TRP A 32 -4.46 -9.69 -8.44
CA TRP A 32 -5.71 -10.04 -9.13
C TRP A 32 -5.84 -9.35 -10.48
N GLU A 33 -6.26 -10.09 -11.51
CA GLU A 33 -6.50 -9.58 -12.86
C GLU A 33 -7.58 -8.48 -12.89
N GLN A 34 -8.67 -8.68 -12.15
CA GLN A 34 -9.76 -7.73 -12.06
C GLN A 34 -9.30 -6.38 -11.51
N LEU A 35 -8.43 -6.42 -10.49
CA LEU A 35 -7.83 -5.21 -9.92
C LEU A 35 -6.83 -4.60 -10.90
N HIS A 36 -5.98 -5.43 -11.55
CA HIS A 36 -4.95 -4.98 -12.47
C HIS A 36 -5.51 -4.25 -13.70
N LYS A 37 -6.73 -4.56 -14.11
CA LYS A 37 -7.45 -3.80 -15.14
C LYS A 37 -7.60 -2.33 -14.76
N HIS A 38 -7.93 -2.05 -13.50
CA HIS A 38 -8.25 -0.71 -13.01
C HIS A 38 -7.05 0.00 -12.36
N TYR A 39 -6.14 -0.75 -11.75
CA TYR A 39 -5.02 -0.17 -11.03
C TYR A 39 -3.83 -1.11 -10.98
N SER A 40 -2.66 -0.56 -11.27
CA SER A 40 -1.37 -1.16 -11.01
C SER A 40 -0.43 -0.13 -10.39
N MET A 41 0.49 -0.58 -9.57
CA MET A 41 1.40 0.30 -8.83
C MET A 41 2.66 0.58 -9.65
N THR A 42 3.08 1.84 -9.73
CA THR A 42 4.32 2.26 -10.40
C THR A 42 5.12 3.17 -9.50
N LEU A 43 6.43 3.08 -9.55
CA LEU A 43 7.32 4.04 -8.90
C LEU A 43 7.17 5.43 -9.55
N GLY A 44 7.57 6.47 -8.82
CA GLY A 44 7.40 7.86 -9.26
C GLY A 44 5.96 8.36 -9.22
N ASN A 45 5.07 7.75 -8.41
CA ASN A 45 3.65 8.06 -8.41
C ASN A 45 3.07 8.18 -6.99
N CYS A 46 1.84 8.70 -6.90
CA CYS A 46 1.11 8.84 -5.64
C CYS A 46 -0.30 8.26 -5.76
N THR A 47 -0.77 7.60 -4.69
CA THR A 47 -2.15 7.13 -4.59
C THR A 47 -2.78 7.62 -3.30
N ASP A 48 -3.92 8.29 -3.44
CA ASP A 48 -4.76 8.78 -2.37
C ASP A 48 -5.93 7.81 -2.13
N TRP A 49 -6.10 7.38 -0.88
CA TRP A 49 -7.12 6.41 -0.48
C TRP A 49 -8.15 7.10 0.40
N THR A 50 -9.41 6.83 0.18
CA THR A 50 -10.48 7.33 1.03
C THR A 50 -11.56 6.28 1.28
N GLY A 51 -12.46 6.57 2.21
CA GLY A 51 -13.57 5.71 2.63
C GLY A 51 -13.91 5.99 4.09
N TYR A 52 -15.10 5.61 4.51
CA TYR A 52 -15.54 5.80 5.90
C TYR A 52 -14.72 4.96 6.88
N PRO A 53 -14.73 5.30 8.17
CA PRO A 53 -14.16 4.43 9.21
C PRO A 53 -14.69 2.99 9.06
N MET A 54 -13.80 2.01 9.31
CA MET A 54 -14.09 0.57 9.21
C MET A 54 -14.46 0.06 7.79
N SER A 55 -14.27 0.86 6.73
CA SER A 55 -14.50 0.39 5.34
C SER A 55 -13.41 -0.57 4.82
N GLY A 56 -12.30 -0.71 5.52
CA GLY A 56 -11.21 -1.61 5.15
C GLY A 56 -10.07 -0.97 4.34
N LYS A 57 -9.97 0.36 4.27
CA LYS A 57 -8.91 1.09 3.54
C LYS A 57 -7.51 0.58 3.83
N THR A 58 -7.14 0.61 5.12
CA THR A 58 -5.85 0.15 5.62
C THR A 58 -5.61 -1.30 5.27
N GLN A 59 -6.63 -2.15 5.45
CA GLN A 59 -6.54 -3.57 5.17
C GLN A 59 -6.32 -3.87 3.69
N VAL A 60 -6.97 -3.12 2.77
CA VAL A 60 -6.71 -3.20 1.33
C VAL A 60 -5.29 -2.75 1.02
N LEU A 61 -4.87 -1.58 1.53
CA LEU A 61 -3.52 -1.08 1.28
C LEU A 61 -2.45 -2.06 1.78
N MET A 62 -2.55 -2.54 3.02
CA MET A 62 -1.61 -3.53 3.57
C MET A 62 -1.54 -4.81 2.73
N GLU A 63 -2.68 -5.28 2.21
CA GLU A 63 -2.74 -6.43 1.31
C GLU A 63 -1.92 -6.19 0.03
N LEU A 64 -2.08 -5.02 -0.59
CA LEU A 64 -1.33 -4.67 -1.80
C LEU A 64 0.17 -4.54 -1.53
N LEU A 65 0.57 -3.96 -0.38
CA LEU A 65 1.97 -3.87 0.02
C LEU A 65 2.57 -5.25 0.28
N VAL A 66 1.86 -6.13 0.99
CA VAL A 66 2.29 -7.52 1.21
C VAL A 66 2.44 -8.26 -0.12
N ASN A 67 1.51 -8.07 -1.06
CA ASN A 67 1.59 -8.70 -2.38
C ASN A 67 2.79 -8.19 -3.19
N THR A 68 3.08 -6.88 -3.17
CA THR A 68 4.27 -6.35 -3.86
C THR A 68 5.56 -6.85 -3.23
N SER A 69 5.61 -7.05 -1.90
CA SER A 69 6.75 -7.70 -1.25
C SER A 69 6.88 -9.18 -1.66
N LYS A 70 5.77 -9.92 -1.68
CA LYS A 70 5.75 -11.35 -2.07
C LYS A 70 6.19 -11.56 -3.52
N PHE A 71 5.76 -10.69 -4.43
CA PHE A 71 5.96 -10.90 -5.87
C PHE A 71 7.26 -10.27 -6.39
N TYR A 72 7.68 -9.15 -5.80
CA TYR A 72 8.77 -8.32 -6.34
C TYR A 72 9.85 -7.98 -5.31
N GLY A 73 9.73 -8.44 -4.07
CA GLY A 73 10.68 -8.10 -3.01
C GLY A 73 10.64 -6.62 -2.59
N TRP A 74 9.53 -5.91 -2.85
CA TRP A 74 9.41 -4.50 -2.51
C TRP A 74 9.50 -4.27 -1.01
N LYS A 75 10.11 -3.13 -0.64
CA LYS A 75 10.25 -2.66 0.74
C LYS A 75 9.43 -1.39 0.96
N HIS A 76 8.87 -1.28 2.15
CA HIS A 76 7.86 -0.29 2.50
C HIS A 76 8.23 0.45 3.78
N LEU A 77 7.99 1.77 3.81
CA LEU A 77 7.93 2.59 5.02
C LEU A 77 6.45 2.84 5.34
N VAL A 78 6.01 2.51 6.55
CA VAL A 78 4.60 2.63 6.93
C VAL A 78 4.44 3.36 8.27
N TYR A 79 3.47 4.28 8.31
CA TYR A 79 3.00 4.95 9.53
C TYR A 79 1.49 4.76 9.63
N PHE A 80 1.05 3.80 10.46
CA PHE A 80 -0.33 3.33 10.56
C PHE A 80 -0.87 3.44 12.00
N PRO A 81 -0.90 4.63 12.61
CA PRO A 81 -1.36 4.80 13.99
C PRO A 81 -2.84 4.39 14.22
N ASP A 82 -3.69 4.44 13.17
CA ASP A 82 -5.09 4.03 13.25
C ASP A 82 -5.26 2.50 13.36
N VAL A 83 -4.25 1.69 13.04
CA VAL A 83 -4.28 0.22 13.21
C VAL A 83 -4.05 -0.15 14.68
N GLY A 84 -3.14 0.56 15.34
CA GLY A 84 -2.77 0.31 16.73
C GLY A 84 -1.27 0.48 16.98
N ASN A 85 -0.74 -0.30 17.91
CA ASN A 85 0.69 -0.28 18.22
C ASN A 85 1.48 -1.13 17.19
N ASN A 86 2.81 -1.15 17.32
CA ASN A 86 3.69 -1.90 16.40
C ASN A 86 3.43 -3.41 16.40
N VAL A 87 3.01 -3.99 17.52
CA VAL A 87 2.71 -5.43 17.61
C VAL A 87 1.49 -5.77 16.76
N GLU A 88 0.44 -4.94 16.82
CA GLU A 88 -0.79 -5.13 16.04
C GLU A 88 -0.52 -4.98 14.54
N ILE A 89 0.28 -3.98 14.15
CA ILE A 89 0.68 -3.78 12.74
C ILE A 89 1.48 -5.01 12.24
N VAL A 90 2.45 -5.48 13.00
CA VAL A 90 3.25 -6.66 12.64
C VAL A 90 2.39 -7.91 12.58
N ALA A 91 1.48 -8.10 13.54
CA ALA A 91 0.56 -9.23 13.55
C ALA A 91 -0.34 -9.27 12.32
N ASP A 92 -0.91 -8.12 11.91
CA ASP A 92 -1.71 -8.00 10.69
C ASP A 92 -0.89 -8.34 9.43
N LEU A 93 0.36 -7.87 9.35
CA LEU A 93 1.26 -8.16 8.23
C LEU A 93 1.64 -9.65 8.17
N ILE A 94 1.92 -10.28 9.33
CA ILE A 94 2.17 -11.73 9.45
C ILE A 94 0.94 -12.52 8.98
N HIS A 95 -0.24 -12.13 9.45
CA HIS A 95 -1.50 -12.77 9.09
C HIS A 95 -1.72 -12.72 7.57
N LYS A 96 -1.55 -11.55 6.94
CA LYS A 96 -1.64 -11.38 5.48
C LYS A 96 -0.56 -12.14 4.71
N LYS A 97 0.66 -12.20 5.25
CA LYS A 97 1.77 -12.93 4.63
C LYS A 97 1.48 -14.44 4.61
N THR A 98 0.95 -14.99 5.70
CA THR A 98 0.77 -16.44 5.90
C THR A 98 -0.63 -16.92 5.51
N GLY A 99 -1.65 -16.07 5.61
CA GLY A 99 -3.06 -16.43 5.53
C GLY A 99 -3.51 -17.28 6.71
N LYS A 100 -2.76 -17.29 7.82
CA LYS A 100 -3.02 -18.08 9.02
C LYS A 100 -3.38 -17.20 10.20
N SER A 101 -4.28 -17.69 11.05
CA SER A 101 -4.86 -16.92 12.15
C SER A 101 -4.07 -17.07 13.44
N PHE A 102 -3.95 -15.96 14.20
CA PHE A 102 -3.49 -16.00 15.59
C PHE A 102 -4.57 -16.49 16.56
N ASN A 103 -5.84 -16.61 16.13
CA ASN A 103 -6.91 -17.13 16.95
C ASN A 103 -6.75 -18.66 17.15
N PRO A 104 -6.57 -19.13 18.39
CA PRO A 104 -6.37 -20.57 18.65
C PRO A 104 -7.60 -21.44 18.29
N ASN A 105 -8.77 -20.82 18.11
CA ASN A 105 -10.00 -21.52 17.72
C ASN A 105 -10.21 -21.55 16.19
N SER A 106 -9.29 -21.00 15.41
CA SER A 106 -9.36 -21.07 13.95
C SER A 106 -8.93 -22.44 13.45
N GLU A 107 -9.52 -22.91 12.36
CA GLU A 107 -9.09 -24.14 11.68
C GLU A 107 -7.67 -23.99 11.07
N ASN A 108 -7.21 -22.77 10.85
CA ASN A 108 -5.94 -22.46 10.22
C ASN A 108 -5.06 -21.60 11.15
N VAL A 109 -4.68 -22.18 12.29
CA VAL A 109 -3.85 -21.50 13.30
C VAL A 109 -2.39 -21.47 12.85
N ILE A 110 -1.75 -20.32 13.08
CA ILE A 110 -0.32 -20.14 12.82
C ILE A 110 0.51 -20.82 13.92
N THR A 111 1.59 -21.50 13.54
CA THR A 111 2.54 -22.12 14.48
C THR A 111 3.66 -21.14 14.89
N ASP A 112 4.34 -21.41 16.01
CA ASP A 112 5.45 -20.57 16.51
C ASP A 112 6.58 -20.43 15.49
N ILE A 113 6.88 -21.51 14.76
CA ILE A 113 7.91 -21.50 13.70
C ILE A 113 7.48 -20.59 12.55
N GLU A 114 6.23 -20.65 12.14
CA GLU A 114 5.68 -19.78 11.09
C GLU A 114 5.63 -18.32 11.52
N ILE A 115 5.31 -18.05 12.78
CA ILE A 115 5.38 -16.69 13.35
C ILE A 115 6.81 -16.15 13.23
N THR A 116 7.81 -16.94 13.64
CA THR A 116 9.22 -16.54 13.60
C THR A 116 9.65 -16.19 12.18
N HIS A 117 9.43 -17.08 11.22
CA HIS A 117 9.80 -16.86 9.82
C HIS A 117 9.03 -15.68 9.19
N ALA A 118 7.72 -15.57 9.49
CA ALA A 118 6.93 -14.47 8.95
C ALA A 118 7.32 -13.12 9.56
N MET A 119 7.69 -13.08 10.83
CA MET A 119 8.20 -11.88 11.50
C MET A 119 9.52 -11.43 10.88
N GLU A 120 10.49 -12.32 10.65
CA GLU A 120 11.74 -12.01 9.97
C GLU A 120 11.47 -11.46 8.57
N TRP A 121 10.54 -12.07 7.83
CA TRP A 121 10.14 -11.57 6.52
C TRP A 121 9.50 -10.18 6.60
N VAL A 122 8.60 -9.93 7.55
CA VAL A 122 7.99 -8.62 7.76
C VAL A 122 9.06 -7.56 8.06
N MET A 123 9.97 -7.84 8.99
CA MET A 123 11.04 -6.91 9.38
C MET A 123 12.02 -6.60 8.25
N ARG A 124 12.17 -7.51 7.27
CA ARG A 124 12.98 -7.30 6.07
C ARG A 124 12.30 -6.40 5.05
N HIS A 125 10.96 -6.39 4.98
CA HIS A 125 10.21 -5.70 3.93
C HIS A 125 9.49 -4.44 4.42
N PHE A 126 9.28 -4.29 5.74
CA PHE A 126 8.51 -3.20 6.31
C PHE A 126 9.29 -2.44 7.38
N ASN A 127 9.54 -1.16 7.12
CA ASN A 127 10.00 -0.21 8.12
C ASN A 127 8.78 0.42 8.77
N ILE A 128 8.49 0.07 10.03
CA ILE A 128 7.29 0.50 10.75
C ILE A 128 7.63 1.68 11.63
N VAL A 129 7.01 2.82 11.33
CA VAL A 129 7.15 4.03 12.14
C VAL A 129 6.10 4.03 13.24
N THR A 130 6.55 4.17 14.47
CA THR A 130 5.67 4.29 15.65
C THR A 130 6.05 5.48 16.49
N ARG A 131 5.08 6.02 17.21
CA ARG A 131 5.30 7.14 18.13
C ARG A 131 5.97 6.63 19.42
N LYS A 132 7.09 7.19 19.79
CA LYS A 132 7.79 6.85 21.06
C LYS A 132 7.14 7.47 22.28
N ASP A 133 6.58 8.67 22.14
CA ASP A 133 5.92 9.42 23.23
C ASP A 133 4.81 10.33 22.67
N THR A 134 4.05 10.95 23.57
CA THR A 134 2.94 11.86 23.21
C THR A 134 3.40 13.22 22.68
N LYS A 135 4.67 13.59 22.83
CA LYS A 135 5.21 14.88 22.42
C LYS A 135 5.76 14.85 20.99
N GLY A 136 6.09 13.67 20.49
CA GLY A 136 6.61 13.50 19.14
C GLY A 136 5.60 14.01 18.10
N LYS A 137 6.08 14.87 17.20
CA LYS A 137 5.34 15.37 16.04
C LYS A 137 6.07 14.91 14.79
N LEU A 138 5.35 14.27 13.88
CA LEU A 138 5.87 13.84 12.60
C LEU A 138 5.10 14.56 11.50
N SER A 139 5.77 15.41 10.71
CA SER A 139 5.14 16.04 9.56
C SER A 139 5.20 15.11 8.33
N PRO A 140 4.30 15.29 7.34
CA PRO A 140 4.38 14.54 6.09
C PRO A 140 5.74 14.71 5.40
N LYS A 141 6.32 15.92 5.47
CA LYS A 141 7.62 16.22 4.87
C LYS A 141 8.73 15.40 5.54
N ASP A 142 8.83 15.40 6.87
CA ASP A 142 9.84 14.62 7.60
C ASP A 142 9.71 13.12 7.29
N PHE A 143 8.48 12.61 7.20
CA PHE A 143 8.23 11.21 6.86
C PHE A 143 8.71 10.86 5.44
N TRP A 144 8.51 11.75 4.46
CA TRP A 144 9.01 11.54 3.11
C TRP A 144 10.52 11.72 3.00
N GLU A 145 11.13 12.59 3.81
CA GLU A 145 12.59 12.70 3.93
C GLU A 145 13.19 11.39 4.44
N TRP A 146 12.62 10.76 5.46
CA TRP A 146 13.03 9.41 5.88
C TRP A 146 12.85 8.36 4.78
N ALA A 147 11.80 8.47 3.99
CA ALA A 147 11.62 7.57 2.83
C ALA A 147 12.73 7.74 1.79
N ILE A 148 13.18 8.98 1.54
CA ILE A 148 14.32 9.26 0.65
C ILE A 148 15.62 8.71 1.24
N GLU A 149 15.85 8.90 2.53
CA GLU A 149 17.04 8.35 3.22
C GLU A 149 17.09 6.83 3.08
N LEU A 150 16.00 6.14 3.39
CA LEU A 150 15.89 4.68 3.25
C LEU A 150 16.03 4.22 1.80
N LYS A 151 15.50 4.98 0.84
CA LYS A 151 15.65 4.71 -0.60
C LYS A 151 17.12 4.68 -1.03
N ASN A 152 17.93 5.53 -0.45
CA ASN A 152 19.35 5.69 -0.77
C ASN A 152 20.28 4.72 -0.01
N THR A 153 19.73 3.85 0.84
CA THR A 153 20.50 2.76 1.46
C THR A 153 20.66 1.58 0.49
N ASP A 154 21.59 0.69 0.77
CA ASP A 154 21.82 -0.54 -0.01
C ASP A 154 20.58 -1.44 -0.07
N GLU A 155 19.73 -1.34 0.94
CA GLU A 155 18.47 -2.09 0.99
C GLU A 155 17.39 -1.55 0.06
N GLY A 156 17.42 -0.25 -0.22
CA GLY A 156 16.42 0.44 -1.02
C GLY A 156 15.03 0.52 -0.37
N LEU A 157 14.21 1.41 -0.88
CA LEU A 157 12.79 1.54 -0.49
C LEU A 157 11.94 1.71 -1.78
N HIS A 158 10.70 1.25 -1.77
CA HIS A 158 9.81 1.32 -2.93
C HIS A 158 8.58 2.16 -2.65
N THR A 159 8.01 2.06 -1.46
CA THR A 159 6.81 2.84 -1.10
C THR A 159 6.91 3.45 0.29
N ALA A 160 6.19 4.57 0.49
CA ALA A 160 5.95 5.13 1.81
C ALA A 160 4.46 5.43 1.99
N SER A 161 3.88 5.02 3.12
CA SER A 161 2.43 5.01 3.34
C SER A 161 2.05 5.67 4.66
N ILE A 162 1.10 6.60 4.60
CA ILE A 162 0.55 7.33 5.76
C ILE A 162 -0.92 6.94 5.94
N ASP A 163 -1.29 6.41 7.10
CA ASP A 163 -2.67 6.16 7.54
C ASP A 163 -2.87 6.63 8.99
N SER A 164 -3.42 7.82 9.18
CA SER A 164 -4.04 8.67 8.19
C SER A 164 -3.39 10.06 8.17
N TRP A 165 -3.74 10.83 7.12
CA TRP A 165 -3.29 12.21 6.96
C TRP A 165 -3.54 13.09 8.18
N LYS A 166 -4.68 12.93 8.86
CA LYS A 166 -5.07 13.71 10.06
C LYS A 166 -4.13 13.50 11.25
N ASP A 167 -3.41 12.36 11.31
CA ASP A 167 -2.55 11.97 12.43
C ASP A 167 -1.13 12.51 12.29
N MET A 168 -0.86 13.18 11.17
CA MET A 168 0.38 13.90 10.94
C MET A 168 0.33 15.31 11.54
N SER A 169 1.49 15.88 11.78
CA SER A 169 1.63 17.30 12.19
C SER A 169 1.64 18.20 10.97
N HIS A 170 0.80 19.20 10.96
CA HIS A 170 0.63 20.13 9.83
C HIS A 170 0.78 21.58 10.27
N ASP A 171 1.58 22.35 9.54
CA ASP A 171 1.81 23.79 9.78
C ASP A 171 0.80 24.66 9.01
N TYR A 172 -0.51 24.42 9.22
CA TYR A 172 -1.57 25.15 8.50
C TYR A 172 -1.46 26.67 8.63
N GLU A 173 -1.18 27.17 9.84
CA GLU A 173 -1.09 28.60 10.12
C GLU A 173 0.06 29.25 9.35
N LYS A 174 1.20 28.57 9.24
CA LYS A 174 2.37 29.04 8.48
C LYS A 174 2.09 29.21 6.99
N HIS A 175 1.13 28.46 6.47
CA HIS A 175 0.76 28.47 5.05
C HIS A 175 -0.52 29.26 4.75
N GLY A 176 -1.10 29.95 5.74
CA GLY A 176 -2.33 30.73 5.52
C GLY A 176 -3.63 29.92 5.58
N GLY A 177 -3.55 28.68 6.03
CA GLY A 177 -4.72 27.83 6.23
C GLY A 177 -4.61 26.46 5.52
N TYR A 178 -5.68 25.67 5.64
CA TYR A 178 -5.69 24.29 5.17
C TYR A 178 -5.58 24.17 3.63
N ALA A 179 -6.32 24.98 2.89
CA ALA A 179 -6.31 24.91 1.41
C ALA A 179 -4.94 25.30 0.86
N GLN A 180 -4.37 26.42 1.31
CA GLN A 180 -3.04 26.90 0.92
C GLN A 180 -1.94 25.91 1.31
N TYR A 181 -2.09 25.23 2.46
CA TYR A 181 -1.17 24.17 2.83
C TYR A 181 -1.25 22.99 1.86
N LEU A 182 -2.45 22.57 1.42
CA LEU A 182 -2.59 21.51 0.42
C LEU A 182 -2.00 21.91 -0.93
N GLU A 183 -2.20 23.16 -1.38
CA GLU A 183 -1.59 23.70 -2.59
C GLU A 183 -0.05 23.68 -2.55
N TYR A 184 0.54 23.79 -1.38
CA TYR A 184 1.98 23.68 -1.15
C TYR A 184 2.45 22.22 -1.07
N ILE A 185 1.83 21.42 -0.21
CA ILE A 185 2.37 20.12 0.20
C ILE A 185 2.12 19.00 -0.83
N LEU A 186 0.99 19.05 -1.58
CA LEU A 186 0.66 18.00 -2.55
C LEU A 186 1.56 18.03 -3.79
N PRO A 187 1.88 19.21 -4.40
CA PRO A 187 2.89 19.27 -5.45
C PRO A 187 4.27 18.83 -4.98
N LEU A 188 4.68 19.20 -3.74
CA LEU A 188 5.93 18.73 -3.14
C LEU A 188 5.98 17.21 -3.01
N ARG A 189 4.90 16.58 -2.51
CA ARG A 189 4.76 15.13 -2.43
C ARG A 189 4.94 14.47 -3.80
N ASN A 190 4.24 14.98 -4.81
CA ASN A 190 4.32 14.43 -6.16
C ASN A 190 5.73 14.56 -6.74
N HIS A 191 6.39 15.68 -6.49
CA HIS A 191 7.78 15.91 -6.91
C HIS A 191 8.75 14.94 -6.20
N ILE A 192 8.59 14.74 -4.90
CA ILE A 192 9.39 13.77 -4.13
C ILE A 192 9.23 12.35 -4.70
N ALA A 193 7.99 11.93 -4.95
CA ALA A 193 7.72 10.63 -5.53
C ALA A 193 8.44 10.44 -6.87
N GLU A 194 8.30 11.41 -7.77
CA GLU A 194 8.84 11.37 -9.13
C GLU A 194 10.38 11.41 -9.15
N GLN A 195 11.01 12.28 -8.35
CA GLN A 195 12.46 12.44 -8.35
C GLN A 195 13.20 11.29 -7.67
N ASN A 196 12.55 10.57 -6.77
CA ASN A 196 13.17 9.50 -6.00
C ASN A 196 12.67 8.10 -6.37
N ASP A 197 11.89 7.95 -7.43
CA ASP A 197 11.31 6.66 -7.82
C ASP A 197 10.63 5.96 -6.63
N LEU A 198 9.79 6.70 -5.88
CA LEU A 198 8.99 6.20 -4.76
C LEU A 198 7.51 6.17 -5.14
N HIS A 199 6.75 5.21 -4.61
CA HIS A 199 5.30 5.29 -4.64
C HIS A 199 4.78 5.74 -3.26
N LEU A 200 4.09 6.88 -3.21
CA LEU A 200 3.60 7.45 -1.96
C LEU A 200 2.10 7.22 -1.80
N HIS A 201 1.70 6.58 -0.71
CA HIS A 201 0.30 6.36 -0.35
C HIS A 201 -0.13 7.29 0.78
N THR A 202 -1.32 7.85 0.65
CA THR A 202 -1.93 8.68 1.70
C THR A 202 -3.38 8.26 1.91
N ILE A 203 -3.75 7.91 3.13
CA ILE A 203 -5.15 7.65 3.50
C ILE A 203 -5.75 8.93 4.10
N ILE A 204 -6.88 9.37 3.54
CA ILE A 204 -7.60 10.57 3.92
C ILE A 204 -9.04 10.20 4.31
N HIS A 205 -9.49 10.65 5.47
CA HIS A 205 -10.87 10.43 5.90
C HIS A 205 -11.81 11.43 5.22
N PRO A 206 -12.97 10.95 4.68
CA PRO A 206 -13.99 11.83 4.14
C PRO A 206 -14.78 12.51 5.27
N LYS A 207 -15.45 13.60 4.95
CA LYS A 207 -16.54 14.13 5.78
C LYS A 207 -17.68 13.11 5.82
N LEU A 208 -18.40 13.06 6.91
CA LEU A 208 -19.60 12.23 7.00
C LEU A 208 -20.69 12.85 6.13
N THR A 209 -21.14 12.11 5.10
CA THR A 209 -22.30 12.47 4.31
C THR A 209 -23.58 12.00 4.98
N GLU A 210 -24.72 12.58 4.58
CA GLU A 210 -26.03 12.12 5.04
C GLU A 210 -26.32 10.69 4.56
N LYS A 211 -27.20 10.01 5.29
CA LYS A 211 -27.66 8.69 4.89
C LYS A 211 -28.83 8.81 3.90
N GLU A 212 -28.76 8.09 2.82
CA GLU A 212 -29.85 7.91 1.87
C GLU A 212 -30.48 6.52 2.11
N ASN A 213 -31.78 6.48 2.41
CA ASN A 213 -32.48 5.22 2.72
C ASN A 213 -31.79 4.35 3.80
N GLY A 214 -31.24 5.01 4.85
CA GLY A 214 -30.55 4.34 5.96
C GLY A 214 -29.10 3.92 5.68
N LYS A 215 -28.62 4.00 4.45
CA LYS A 215 -27.26 3.67 4.01
C LYS A 215 -26.50 4.93 3.62
N ARG A 216 -25.18 4.91 3.77
CA ARG A 216 -24.33 5.99 3.26
C ARG A 216 -23.83 5.63 1.87
N PRO A 217 -23.96 6.54 0.89
CA PRO A 217 -23.33 6.35 -0.40
C PRO A 217 -21.80 6.29 -0.25
N ALA A 218 -21.13 5.64 -1.20
CA ALA A 218 -19.67 5.65 -1.23
C ALA A 218 -19.17 7.09 -1.30
N PRO A 219 -18.19 7.49 -0.45
CA PRO A 219 -17.69 8.85 -0.49
C PRO A 219 -16.95 9.11 -1.80
N SER A 220 -17.26 10.26 -2.40
CA SER A 220 -16.53 10.77 -3.54
C SER A 220 -15.23 11.45 -3.10
N PRO A 221 -14.28 11.66 -4.01
CA PRO A 221 -13.10 12.48 -3.71
C PRO A 221 -13.40 13.90 -3.22
N TYR A 222 -14.54 14.47 -3.61
CA TYR A 222 -14.97 15.81 -3.23
C TYR A 222 -15.53 15.88 -1.80
N ASP A 223 -15.84 14.74 -1.20
CA ASP A 223 -16.29 14.66 0.20
C ASP A 223 -15.13 14.78 1.19
N LEU A 224 -13.88 14.81 0.72
CA LEU A 224 -12.72 15.08 1.55
C LEU A 224 -12.70 16.54 2.01
N LYS A 225 -12.07 16.82 3.14
CA LYS A 225 -11.71 18.19 3.47
C LYS A 225 -10.65 18.66 2.46
N GLY A 226 -10.93 19.71 1.68
CA GLY A 226 -10.08 20.11 0.55
C GLY A 226 -10.12 19.11 -0.61
N GLY A 227 -11.32 18.57 -0.90
CA GLY A 227 -11.49 17.52 -1.90
C GLY A 227 -11.07 17.93 -3.31
N SER A 228 -11.29 19.20 -3.69
CA SER A 228 -10.83 19.75 -4.97
C SER A 228 -9.31 19.72 -5.09
N GLU A 229 -8.59 20.14 -4.06
CA GLU A 229 -7.12 20.18 -4.03
C GLU A 229 -6.55 18.76 -4.12
N TRP A 230 -7.11 17.82 -3.34
CA TRP A 230 -6.74 16.42 -3.41
C TRP A 230 -6.98 15.82 -4.80
N PHE A 231 -8.18 16.04 -5.35
CA PHE A 231 -8.53 15.50 -6.66
C PHE A 231 -7.69 16.10 -7.79
N ASN A 232 -7.43 17.40 -7.75
CA ASN A 232 -6.64 18.07 -8.76
C ASN A 232 -5.17 17.67 -8.74
N SER A 233 -4.55 17.62 -7.57
CA SER A 233 -3.13 17.28 -7.38
C SER A 233 -2.86 15.77 -7.40
N GLY A 234 -3.81 14.93 -6.99
CA GLY A 234 -3.66 13.47 -6.92
C GLY A 234 -3.40 12.84 -8.28
N LYS A 235 -2.56 11.82 -8.32
CA LYS A 235 -2.33 11.00 -9.53
C LYS A 235 -3.36 9.86 -9.61
N SER A 236 -3.46 9.05 -8.57
CA SER A 236 -4.50 8.03 -8.44
C SER A 236 -5.33 8.28 -7.20
N MET A 237 -6.64 8.05 -7.30
CA MET A 237 -7.57 8.27 -6.21
C MET A 237 -8.58 7.14 -6.11
N ILE A 238 -8.57 6.45 -4.98
CA ILE A 238 -9.27 5.19 -4.77
C ILE A 238 -10.17 5.32 -3.53
N THR A 239 -11.43 4.94 -3.67
CA THR A 239 -12.37 4.86 -2.55
C THR A 239 -12.63 3.40 -2.19
N VAL A 240 -12.44 3.06 -0.92
CA VAL A 240 -12.82 1.76 -0.36
C VAL A 240 -14.13 1.93 0.40
N HIS A 241 -15.15 1.22 -0.02
CA HIS A 241 -16.49 1.34 0.54
C HIS A 241 -17.04 -0.01 0.96
N ARG A 242 -17.63 -0.04 2.15
CA ARG A 242 -18.40 -1.16 2.68
C ARG A 242 -19.78 -0.63 3.02
N GLU A 243 -20.77 -1.04 2.25
CA GLU A 243 -22.15 -0.56 2.40
C GLU A 243 -22.76 -1.05 3.73
N ASP A 244 -22.52 -2.32 4.04
CA ASP A 244 -22.88 -2.93 5.33
C ASP A 244 -21.60 -3.37 6.05
N ILE A 245 -21.37 -2.79 7.23
CA ILE A 245 -20.19 -3.08 8.06
C ILE A 245 -20.14 -4.54 8.54
N LEU A 246 -21.26 -5.22 8.59
CA LEU A 246 -21.35 -6.63 8.96
C LEU A 246 -21.08 -7.56 7.76
N SER A 247 -21.24 -7.06 6.54
CA SER A 247 -20.93 -7.81 5.32
C SER A 247 -19.41 -7.95 5.14
N ASN A 248 -19.01 -9.01 4.47
CA ASN A 248 -17.63 -9.19 4.00
C ASN A 248 -17.39 -8.51 2.63
N GLU A 249 -18.44 -8.05 1.96
CA GLU A 249 -18.35 -7.39 0.66
C GLU A 249 -17.74 -6.00 0.81
N VAL A 250 -16.77 -5.70 -0.04
CA VAL A 250 -16.09 -4.40 -0.15
C VAL A 250 -16.07 -3.98 -1.61
N THR A 251 -16.52 -2.77 -1.91
CA THR A 251 -16.42 -2.18 -3.24
C THR A 251 -15.26 -1.20 -3.28
N ILE A 252 -14.38 -1.36 -4.25
CA ILE A 252 -13.25 -0.46 -4.49
C ILE A 252 -13.56 0.36 -5.75
N TYR A 253 -13.62 1.68 -5.62
CA TYR A 253 -13.85 2.62 -6.71
C TYR A 253 -12.53 3.28 -7.10
N PHE A 254 -12.20 3.23 -8.38
CA PHE A 254 -11.06 3.89 -9.00
C PHE A 254 -11.53 5.21 -9.61
N ASN A 255 -11.53 6.28 -8.79
CA ASN A 255 -12.12 7.56 -9.16
C ASN A 255 -11.22 8.36 -10.12
N LYS A 256 -9.91 8.16 -10.03
CA LYS A 256 -8.90 8.80 -10.87
C LYS A 256 -7.69 7.90 -10.98
N ILE A 257 -7.21 7.69 -12.20
CA ILE A 257 -6.01 6.89 -12.47
C ILE A 257 -5.14 7.63 -13.48
N LYS A 258 -3.91 7.94 -13.08
CA LYS A 258 -2.90 8.59 -13.93
C LYS A 258 -1.52 7.96 -13.67
N PRO A 259 -0.73 7.73 -14.72
CA PRO A 259 -1.07 7.82 -16.15
C PRO A 259 -2.08 6.73 -16.56
N ARG A 260 -2.68 6.85 -17.73
CA ARG A 260 -3.65 5.87 -18.26
C ARG A 260 -3.05 4.46 -18.45
N SER A 261 -1.74 4.37 -18.58
CA SER A 261 -1.04 3.10 -18.72
C SER A 261 -1.11 2.19 -17.50
N ILE A 262 -1.42 2.72 -16.29
CA ILE A 262 -1.47 1.92 -15.06
C ILE A 262 -2.87 1.43 -14.70
N GLY A 263 -3.89 1.81 -15.44
CA GLY A 263 -5.26 1.36 -15.22
C GLY A 263 -6.31 2.33 -15.75
N GLU A 264 -7.56 2.08 -15.38
CA GLU A 264 -8.73 2.84 -15.81
C GLU A 264 -9.70 3.08 -14.65
N VAL A 265 -10.50 4.14 -14.75
CA VAL A 265 -11.58 4.42 -13.80
C VAL A 265 -12.63 3.30 -13.83
N GLY A 266 -13.28 3.06 -12.71
CA GLY A 266 -14.28 2.01 -12.59
C GLY A 266 -14.44 1.53 -11.16
N SER A 267 -14.99 0.35 -10.99
CA SER A 267 -15.11 -0.28 -9.65
C SER A 267 -15.02 -1.79 -9.74
N ILE A 268 -14.61 -2.39 -8.63
CA ILE A 268 -14.59 -3.84 -8.44
C ILE A 268 -15.20 -4.18 -7.07
N LYS A 269 -15.76 -5.38 -6.97
CA LYS A 269 -16.20 -5.97 -5.71
C LYS A 269 -15.21 -7.03 -5.28
N MET A 270 -14.80 -6.96 -4.02
CA MET A 270 -13.97 -7.97 -3.35
C MET A 270 -14.65 -8.40 -2.07
N TYR A 271 -14.22 -9.52 -1.53
CA TYR A 271 -14.73 -10.05 -0.28
C TYR A 271 -13.59 -10.21 0.70
N PHE A 272 -13.83 -9.84 1.97
CA PHE A 272 -12.85 -9.94 3.03
C PHE A 272 -12.99 -11.26 3.78
N ASP A 273 -11.94 -12.06 3.81
CA ASP A 273 -11.84 -13.27 4.62
C ASP A 273 -11.27 -12.91 5.99
N LYS A 274 -12.11 -12.99 7.02
CA LYS A 274 -11.74 -12.61 8.40
C LYS A 274 -10.74 -13.59 9.03
N ASP A 275 -10.81 -14.88 8.63
CA ASP A 275 -9.94 -15.91 9.19
C ASP A 275 -8.53 -15.84 8.60
N ARG A 276 -8.41 -15.38 7.35
CA ARG A 276 -7.13 -15.20 6.66
C ARG A 276 -6.63 -13.75 6.68
N LEU A 277 -7.45 -12.82 7.15
CA LEU A 277 -7.23 -11.37 7.11
C LEU A 277 -6.82 -10.86 5.71
N THR A 278 -7.39 -11.44 4.64
CA THR A 278 -7.04 -11.17 3.25
C THR A 278 -8.28 -10.99 2.39
N TYR A 279 -8.10 -10.51 1.17
CA TYR A 279 -9.18 -10.32 0.22
C TYR A 279 -9.21 -11.42 -0.84
N TYR A 280 -10.39 -11.68 -1.37
CA TYR A 280 -10.58 -12.60 -2.48
C TYR A 280 -11.66 -12.08 -3.45
N PHE A 281 -11.56 -12.51 -4.70
CA PHE A 281 -12.67 -12.43 -5.65
C PHE A 281 -13.49 -13.73 -5.56
N GLN A 282 -14.75 -13.59 -5.84
CA GLN A 282 -15.68 -14.71 -5.86
C GLN A 282 -16.30 -14.83 -7.24
N ASP A 283 -16.21 -16.00 -7.84
CA ASP A 283 -16.92 -16.31 -9.06
C ASP A 283 -18.18 -17.10 -8.73
N ALA A 284 -19.29 -16.71 -9.32
CA ALA A 284 -20.62 -17.27 -9.04
C ALA A 284 -21.08 -18.23 -10.14
N GLU A 285 -20.17 -18.96 -10.80
CA GLU A 285 -20.55 -19.96 -11.77
C GLU A 285 -21.19 -21.19 -11.08
N ASN A 286 -22.42 -21.52 -11.49
CA ASN A 286 -23.15 -22.74 -11.14
C ASN A 286 -23.40 -22.99 -9.64
N ASN A 287 -23.69 -21.94 -8.85
CA ASN A 287 -23.87 -22.04 -7.39
C ASN A 287 -22.64 -22.55 -6.61
N ASN A 288 -21.49 -22.67 -7.23
CA ASN A 288 -20.23 -23.00 -6.62
C ASN A 288 -19.38 -21.72 -6.52
N TYR A 289 -19.31 -21.18 -5.32
CA TYR A 289 -18.55 -19.95 -5.06
C TYR A 289 -17.06 -20.28 -4.92
N THR A 290 -16.30 -20.19 -6.02
CA THR A 290 -14.84 -20.32 -5.96
C THR A 290 -14.19 -19.02 -5.48
N LYS A 291 -13.38 -19.11 -4.42
CA LYS A 291 -12.64 -17.97 -3.88
C LYS A 291 -11.26 -17.88 -4.55
N TYR A 292 -10.94 -16.72 -5.11
CA TYR A 292 -9.65 -16.45 -5.77
C TYR A 292 -8.82 -15.49 -4.92
N TYR A 293 -7.87 -16.02 -4.18
CA TYR A 293 -6.89 -15.25 -3.40
C TYR A 293 -5.69 -14.84 -4.26
N ALA A 294 -5.01 -13.75 -3.88
CA ALA A 294 -3.85 -13.25 -4.61
C ALA A 294 -2.73 -14.29 -4.79
N SER A 295 -2.50 -15.14 -3.77
CA SER A 295 -1.48 -16.19 -3.82
C SER A 295 -1.76 -17.29 -4.85
N GLU A 296 -3.03 -17.50 -5.22
CA GLU A 296 -3.46 -18.55 -6.13
C GLU A 296 -3.29 -18.14 -7.60
N GLN A 297 -3.28 -16.84 -7.89
CA GLN A 297 -3.11 -16.30 -9.25
C GLN A 297 -1.64 -16.09 -9.66
N ARG A 298 -0.68 -16.43 -8.81
CA ARG A 298 0.76 -16.30 -9.09
C ARG A 298 1.20 -17.02 -10.36
N ASN A 299 0.58 -18.16 -10.68
CA ASN A 299 0.91 -18.95 -11.87
C ASN A 299 0.51 -18.24 -13.18
N VAL A 300 -0.48 -17.35 -13.15
CA VAL A 300 -0.92 -16.55 -14.30
C VAL A 300 0.13 -15.47 -14.61
N ILE A 301 0.74 -14.88 -13.59
CA ILE A 301 1.77 -13.85 -13.71
C ILE A 301 3.01 -14.42 -14.45
N SER A 302 3.44 -15.63 -14.09
CA SER A 302 4.64 -16.24 -14.66
C SER A 302 4.54 -16.47 -16.18
N ASN A 303 3.31 -16.60 -16.70
CA ASN A 303 3.05 -16.78 -18.13
C ASN A 303 2.91 -15.44 -18.90
N GLN A 304 2.54 -14.36 -18.22
CA GLN A 304 2.37 -13.04 -18.85
C GLN A 304 3.61 -12.14 -18.78
N PHE A 305 4.50 -12.38 -17.79
CA PHE A 305 5.74 -11.62 -17.61
C PHE A 305 6.92 -12.56 -17.77
N PRO A 306 7.81 -12.33 -18.76
CA PRO A 306 8.98 -13.18 -18.96
C PRO A 306 9.88 -13.15 -17.72
N ALA A 307 10.38 -14.32 -17.35
CA ALA A 307 11.14 -14.61 -16.13
C ALA A 307 12.33 -13.66 -15.83
N LYS A 308 12.80 -12.90 -16.80
CA LYS A 308 13.86 -11.88 -16.64
C LYS A 308 13.45 -10.66 -15.79
N GLN A 309 12.15 -10.47 -15.47
CA GLN A 309 11.65 -9.33 -14.68
C GLN A 309 11.17 -9.71 -13.28
N LEU A 310 11.13 -10.99 -12.96
CA LEU A 310 10.88 -11.46 -11.62
C LEU A 310 12.24 -11.62 -10.92
N PRO A 311 12.52 -10.93 -9.81
CA PRO A 311 13.64 -11.31 -8.98
C PRO A 311 13.46 -12.79 -8.63
N LEU A 312 14.54 -13.56 -8.73
CA LEU A 312 14.56 -14.95 -8.25
C LEU A 312 14.13 -14.90 -6.78
N ILE A 313 12.90 -15.32 -6.52
CA ILE A 313 12.47 -15.58 -5.16
C ILE A 313 13.16 -16.89 -4.82
N GLU A 314 14.25 -16.79 -4.07
CA GLU A 314 14.81 -17.96 -3.43
C GLU A 314 13.68 -18.66 -2.68
N PRO A 315 13.43 -19.95 -2.88
CA PRO A 315 12.50 -20.67 -2.06
C PRO A 315 12.97 -20.50 -0.60
N ASP A 316 12.02 -20.28 0.32
CA ASP A 316 12.27 -20.29 1.78
C ASP A 316 12.76 -21.70 2.20
N ILE A 317 13.90 -22.14 1.68
CA ILE A 317 14.59 -23.35 2.10
C ILE A 317 15.54 -22.92 3.21
N VAL A 318 15.01 -22.91 4.39
CA VAL A 318 15.79 -22.75 5.60
C VAL A 318 16.58 -24.05 5.80
N ASN A 319 17.89 -23.98 5.54
CA ASN A 319 18.80 -25.00 6.05
C ASN A 319 18.83 -24.87 7.58
N GLY A 320 18.29 -25.85 8.30
CA GLY A 320 18.15 -25.85 9.76
C GLY A 320 19.45 -25.64 10.56
N LYS A 321 20.60 -25.55 9.92
CA LYS A 321 21.89 -25.21 10.54
C LYS A 321 22.11 -23.70 10.75
N GLU A 322 21.48 -22.82 9.95
CA GLU A 322 21.61 -21.36 10.14
C GLU A 322 20.71 -20.82 11.26
N LEU A 323 19.54 -21.46 11.49
CA LEU A 323 18.64 -21.08 12.57
C LEU A 323 19.26 -21.31 13.97
N LEU A 324 20.04 -22.35 14.14
CA LEU A 324 20.75 -22.61 15.42
C LEU A 324 21.79 -21.54 15.72
N SER A 325 22.49 -21.00 14.71
CA SER A 325 23.49 -19.96 14.89
C SER A 325 22.90 -18.59 15.29
N PHE A 326 21.69 -18.27 14.82
CA PHE A 326 21.00 -17.01 15.14
C PHE A 326 20.35 -17.05 16.54
N SER A 327 19.72 -18.16 16.91
CA SER A 327 19.16 -18.34 18.27
C SER A 327 20.24 -18.35 19.36
N GLU A 328 21.44 -18.82 19.04
CA GLU A 328 22.60 -18.75 19.94
C GLU A 328 23.18 -17.34 20.06
N LYS A 329 23.15 -16.52 19.00
CA LYS A 329 23.55 -15.10 19.04
C LYS A 329 22.62 -14.26 19.89
N MET A 330 21.29 -14.46 19.76
CA MET A 330 20.30 -13.72 20.55
C MET A 330 20.38 -14.01 22.06
N LYS A 331 20.88 -15.18 22.47
CA LYS A 331 21.09 -15.52 23.90
C LYS A 331 22.33 -14.86 24.50
N LYS A 332 23.25 -14.34 23.71
CA LYS A 332 24.49 -13.71 24.18
C LYS A 332 24.41 -12.19 24.35
N ASP A 333 23.40 -11.51 23.78
CA ASP A 333 23.33 -10.05 23.75
C ASP A 333 22.19 -9.44 24.59
N VAL A 334 21.62 -10.20 25.54
CA VAL A 334 20.68 -9.66 26.55
C VAL A 334 21.39 -9.61 27.89
N PRO A 335 21.88 -8.44 28.35
CA PRO A 335 22.23 -8.26 29.76
C PRO A 335 20.93 -8.19 30.58
N PHE A 336 20.91 -8.90 31.70
CA PHE A 336 19.85 -8.90 32.70
C PHE A 336 19.56 -7.48 33.24
#